data_136d37a3a77846f78df7160133e3ed5e
#
_entry.id   136d37a3a77846f78df7160133e3ed5e
#
_cell.length_a   1.000
_cell.length_b   1.000
_cell.length_c   1.000
_cell.angle_alpha   90.00
_cell.angle_beta   90.00
_cell.angle_gamma   90.00
#
_symmetry.space_group_name_H-M   'P 1'
#
loop_
_entity.id
_entity.type
_entity.pdbx_description
1 polymer ?
#
loop_
_entity_poly.entity_id
_entity_poly.type
_entity_poly.pdbx_seq_one_letter_code
_entity_poly.pdbx_strand_id
1 'polypeptide(L)'
;ICLAPELFRGKERLIGYMPQLSDFDREFPISVLEVVLSGLQGRRGFRSPYTREDREKAMALLASSGIAETARQPIGEVSGGQMQRALLARAVISDPKLLILDEPANFVDNKFEKELYRTLHELNTRMAIVMVSHDIGTITSVVKEIVCVNRRVHRHRSNVLTEEQLRNYDCPIQLVSHGHIPHTVLEHHPGDGCCDHDSVR
;
A
#
# COMPACT_ATOMS: atom_id res chain seq x y z
N ILE A 1 -5.05 17.96 8.26
CA ILE A 1 -5.63 17.45 6.99
C ILE A 1 -7.08 17.91 6.99
N CYS A 2 -7.44 18.84 6.07
CA CYS A 2 -8.84 19.24 5.88
C CYS A 2 -9.44 18.31 4.82
N LEU A 3 -10.37 17.47 5.23
CA LEU A 3 -11.18 16.67 4.32
C LEU A 3 -12.47 17.44 4.00
N ALA A 4 -12.97 17.29 2.78
CA ALA A 4 -14.21 17.95 2.38
C ALA A 4 -15.38 17.52 3.30
N PRO A 5 -16.25 18.45 3.74
CA PRO A 5 -17.35 18.14 4.67
C PRO A 5 -18.29 17.04 4.17
N GLU A 6 -18.39 16.88 2.85
CA GLU A 6 -19.19 15.83 2.20
C GLU A 6 -18.69 14.43 2.53
N LEU A 7 -17.38 14.27 2.83
CA LEU A 7 -16.77 13.00 3.23
C LEU A 7 -17.16 12.56 4.65
N PHE A 8 -17.81 13.43 5.44
CA PHE A 8 -18.20 13.14 6.82
C PHE A 8 -19.72 13.08 7.03
N ARG A 9 -20.52 13.25 5.97
CA ARG A 9 -21.99 13.17 6.06
C ARG A 9 -22.42 11.71 6.05
N GLY A 10 -22.74 11.16 7.23
CA GLY A 10 -23.33 9.83 7.39
C GLY A 10 -22.57 8.92 8.36
N LYS A 11 -23.13 7.73 8.59
CA LYS A 11 -22.50 6.65 9.40
C LYS A 11 -21.51 5.81 8.59
N GLU A 12 -21.13 6.25 7.39
CA GLU A 12 -20.27 5.49 6.49
C GLU A 12 -18.80 5.73 6.82
N ARG A 13 -18.02 4.68 6.89
CA ARG A 13 -16.56 4.80 6.88
C ARG A 13 -16.13 5.15 5.47
N LEU A 14 -15.74 6.41 5.30
CA LEU A 14 -15.31 6.92 4.00
C LEU A 14 -13.83 6.67 3.74
N ILE A 15 -13.06 6.29 4.75
CA ILE A 15 -11.63 6.08 4.67
C ILE A 15 -11.29 4.63 5.03
N GLY A 16 -10.67 3.91 4.11
CA GLY A 16 -9.98 2.65 4.35
C GLY A 16 -8.50 2.92 4.60
N TYR A 17 -7.91 2.24 5.56
CA TYR A 17 -6.50 2.36 5.87
C TYR A 17 -5.83 0.99 5.98
N MET A 18 -4.75 0.83 5.23
CA MET A 18 -3.84 -0.30 5.31
C MET A 18 -2.53 0.18 5.93
N PRO A 19 -2.21 -0.22 7.17
CA PRO A 19 -0.96 0.14 7.83
C PRO A 19 0.21 -0.65 7.24
N GLN A 20 1.42 -0.19 7.53
CA GLN A 20 2.64 -0.93 7.24
C GLN A 20 2.61 -2.28 7.97
N LEU A 21 3.13 -3.32 7.32
CA LEU A 21 3.09 -4.69 7.85
C LEU A 21 3.85 -4.86 9.18
N SER A 22 4.92 -4.07 9.38
CA SER A 22 5.72 -4.05 10.61
C SER A 22 4.94 -3.60 11.84
N ASP A 23 3.88 -2.83 11.67
CA ASP A 23 3.09 -2.26 12.75
C ASP A 23 1.99 -3.20 13.23
N PHE A 24 1.87 -4.38 12.61
CA PHE A 24 0.85 -5.36 12.95
C PHE A 24 1.37 -6.38 13.97
N ASP A 25 0.66 -6.46 15.12
CA ASP A 25 0.96 -7.45 16.16
C ASP A 25 0.58 -8.86 15.68
N ARG A 26 1.58 -9.69 15.44
CA ARG A 26 1.40 -11.08 15.00
C ARG A 26 1.03 -12.04 16.11
N GLU A 27 1.26 -11.68 17.37
CA GLU A 27 0.97 -12.52 18.52
C GLU A 27 -0.50 -12.43 18.95
N PHE A 28 -1.22 -11.44 18.41
CA PHE A 28 -2.64 -11.27 18.72
C PHE A 28 -3.47 -12.45 18.16
N PRO A 29 -4.20 -13.21 18.99
CA PRO A 29 -4.89 -14.43 18.60
C PRO A 29 -6.19 -14.14 17.82
N ILE A 30 -6.07 -13.59 16.63
CA ILE A 30 -7.19 -13.25 15.75
C ILE A 30 -7.04 -13.99 14.41
N SER A 31 -8.14 -14.51 13.88
CA SER A 31 -8.14 -15.16 12.57
C SER A 31 -8.09 -14.15 11.42
N VAL A 32 -7.61 -14.59 10.25
CA VAL A 32 -7.60 -13.81 9.01
C VAL A 32 -9.00 -13.23 8.70
N LEU A 33 -10.05 -14.04 8.85
CA LEU A 33 -11.43 -13.60 8.64
C LEU A 33 -11.84 -12.48 9.61
N GLU A 34 -11.49 -12.60 10.88
CA GLU A 34 -11.80 -11.58 11.89
C GLU A 34 -11.03 -10.29 11.64
N VAL A 35 -9.78 -10.38 11.18
CA VAL A 35 -9.02 -9.21 10.72
C VAL A 35 -9.77 -8.48 9.63
N VAL A 36 -10.26 -9.17 8.59
CA VAL A 36 -11.02 -8.55 7.50
C VAL A 36 -12.32 -7.94 8.02
N LEU A 37 -13.07 -8.68 8.85
CA LEU A 37 -14.33 -8.20 9.45
C LEU A 37 -14.13 -6.96 10.31
N SER A 38 -12.98 -6.81 10.98
CA SER A 38 -12.67 -5.62 11.79
C SER A 38 -12.73 -4.31 10.99
N GLY A 39 -12.57 -4.37 9.66
CA GLY A 39 -12.77 -3.23 8.77
C GLY A 39 -14.19 -2.65 8.78
N LEU A 40 -15.18 -3.40 9.29
CA LEU A 40 -16.57 -2.95 9.43
C LEU A 40 -16.92 -2.34 10.79
N GLN A 41 -16.04 -2.41 11.78
CA GLN A 41 -16.35 -2.01 13.18
C GLN A 41 -16.86 -0.58 13.32
N GLY A 42 -16.36 0.38 12.52
CA GLY A 42 -16.82 1.77 12.60
C GLY A 42 -18.23 2.00 12.07
N ARG A 43 -18.77 1.08 11.26
CA ARG A 43 -20.13 1.17 10.72
C ARG A 43 -21.19 0.70 11.71
N ARG A 44 -20.84 -0.25 12.57
CA ARG A 44 -21.80 -1.02 13.40
C ARG A 44 -21.82 -0.65 14.87
N GLY A 45 -20.86 0.12 15.34
CA GLY A 45 -20.67 0.30 16.78
C GLY A 45 -20.00 -0.92 17.44
N PHE A 46 -19.33 -0.67 18.54
CA PHE A 46 -18.39 -1.58 19.21
C PHE A 46 -18.99 -2.94 19.68
N ARG A 47 -20.32 -3.02 19.85
CA ARG A 47 -21.01 -4.20 20.42
C ARG A 47 -21.93 -4.95 19.42
N SER A 48 -22.00 -4.53 18.17
CA SER A 48 -22.87 -5.22 17.20
C SER A 48 -22.17 -6.43 16.60
N PRO A 49 -22.76 -7.63 16.69
CA PRO A 49 -22.19 -8.82 16.07
C PRO A 49 -22.15 -8.69 14.54
N TYR A 50 -21.18 -9.32 13.90
CA TYR A 50 -21.10 -9.41 12.43
C TYR A 50 -22.26 -10.28 11.91
N THR A 51 -22.96 -9.80 10.90
CA THR A 51 -24.04 -10.54 10.26
C THR A 51 -23.49 -11.63 9.35
N ARG A 52 -24.40 -12.47 8.84
CA ARG A 52 -24.07 -13.47 7.83
C ARG A 52 -23.56 -12.79 6.54
N GLU A 53 -24.20 -11.71 6.11
CA GLU A 53 -23.79 -10.93 4.93
C GLU A 53 -22.38 -10.34 5.06
N ASP A 54 -22.00 -9.88 6.27
CA ASP A 54 -20.64 -9.39 6.50
C ASP A 54 -19.60 -10.48 6.32
N ARG A 55 -19.92 -11.68 6.83
CA ARG A 55 -19.02 -12.84 6.70
C ARG A 55 -18.92 -13.31 5.25
N GLU A 56 -20.03 -13.33 4.52
CA GLU A 56 -20.07 -13.67 3.10
C GLU A 56 -19.25 -12.66 2.28
N LYS A 57 -19.39 -11.36 2.59
CA LYS A 57 -18.60 -10.29 1.95
C LYS A 57 -17.10 -10.44 2.25
N ALA A 58 -16.75 -10.70 3.51
CA ALA A 58 -15.35 -10.92 3.89
C ALA A 58 -14.77 -12.16 3.19
N MET A 59 -15.50 -13.25 3.14
CA MET A 59 -15.07 -14.47 2.44
C MET A 59 -14.92 -14.26 0.93
N ALA A 60 -15.80 -13.48 0.30
CA ALA A 60 -15.68 -13.12 -1.11
C ALA A 60 -14.41 -12.29 -1.39
N LEU A 61 -14.06 -11.35 -0.50
CA LEU A 61 -12.82 -10.59 -0.60
C LEU A 61 -11.57 -11.47 -0.42
N LEU A 62 -11.60 -12.41 0.54
CA LEU A 62 -10.50 -13.36 0.72
C LEU A 62 -10.36 -14.28 -0.51
N ALA A 63 -11.47 -14.72 -1.09
CA ALA A 63 -11.46 -15.55 -2.29
C ALA A 63 -10.91 -14.79 -3.50
N SER A 64 -11.36 -13.56 -3.74
CA SER A 64 -10.82 -12.72 -4.83
C SER A 64 -9.34 -12.37 -4.66
N SER A 65 -8.86 -12.38 -3.42
CA SER A 65 -7.44 -12.18 -3.09
C SER A 65 -6.63 -13.49 -3.10
N GLY A 66 -7.25 -14.64 -3.39
CA GLY A 66 -6.58 -15.95 -3.45
C GLY A 66 -6.07 -16.47 -2.11
N ILE A 67 -6.74 -16.13 -0.99
CA ILE A 67 -6.36 -16.55 0.38
C ILE A 67 -7.56 -17.05 1.19
N ALA A 68 -8.64 -17.51 0.55
CA ALA A 68 -9.85 -17.98 1.26
C ALA A 68 -9.57 -19.17 2.20
N GLU A 69 -8.60 -20.01 1.85
CA GLU A 69 -8.20 -21.19 2.63
C GLU A 69 -7.57 -20.81 3.98
N THR A 70 -7.02 -19.61 4.09
CA THR A 70 -6.41 -19.11 5.33
C THR A 70 -7.42 -18.46 6.29
N ALA A 71 -8.69 -18.34 5.92
CA ALA A 71 -9.70 -17.56 6.65
C ALA A 71 -9.80 -17.89 8.15
N ARG A 72 -9.57 -19.15 8.52
CA ARG A 72 -9.64 -19.64 9.91
C ARG A 72 -8.27 -19.69 10.60
N GLN A 73 -7.19 -19.46 9.88
CA GLN A 73 -5.84 -19.48 10.46
C GLN A 73 -5.60 -18.22 11.29
N PRO A 74 -4.82 -18.31 12.37
CA PRO A 74 -4.31 -17.12 13.07
C PRO A 74 -3.51 -16.24 12.11
N ILE A 75 -3.71 -14.92 12.22
CA ILE A 75 -3.03 -13.96 11.32
C ILE A 75 -1.50 -14.01 11.45
N GLY A 76 -0.98 -14.38 12.61
CA GLY A 76 0.45 -14.54 12.84
C GLY A 76 1.09 -15.73 12.12
N GLU A 77 0.30 -16.74 11.74
CA GLU A 77 0.77 -17.97 11.11
C GLU A 77 0.78 -17.91 9.58
N VAL A 78 0.17 -16.88 8.98
CA VAL A 78 0.15 -16.74 7.52
C VAL A 78 1.41 -16.06 6.99
N SER A 79 1.74 -16.29 5.71
CA SER A 79 2.87 -15.62 5.07
C SER A 79 2.68 -14.09 5.02
N GLY A 80 3.78 -13.33 4.86
CA GLY A 80 3.73 -11.87 4.73
C GLY A 80 2.81 -11.42 3.60
N GLY A 81 2.87 -12.08 2.44
CA GLY A 81 1.99 -11.77 1.31
C GLY A 81 0.50 -12.09 1.58
N GLN A 82 0.20 -13.18 2.29
CA GLN A 82 -1.16 -13.50 2.70
C GLN A 82 -1.70 -12.49 3.72
N MET A 83 -0.87 -12.09 4.70
CA MET A 83 -1.22 -11.06 5.66
C MET A 83 -1.51 -9.73 4.96
N GLN A 84 -0.70 -9.35 3.99
CA GLN A 84 -0.88 -8.12 3.23
C GLN A 84 -2.18 -8.11 2.44
N ARG A 85 -2.52 -9.22 1.80
CA ARG A 85 -3.83 -9.41 1.13
C ARG A 85 -5.00 -9.30 2.11
N ALA A 86 -4.85 -9.86 3.30
CA ALA A 86 -5.85 -9.75 4.36
C ALA A 86 -6.03 -8.31 4.86
N LEU A 87 -4.94 -7.56 5.03
CA LEU A 87 -4.97 -6.15 5.43
C LEU A 87 -5.58 -5.26 4.34
N LEU A 88 -5.31 -5.54 3.06
CA LEU A 88 -5.96 -4.85 1.95
C LEU A 88 -7.47 -5.16 1.93
N ALA A 89 -7.87 -6.42 2.08
CA ALA A 89 -9.28 -6.82 2.18
C ALA A 89 -9.98 -6.13 3.36
N ARG A 90 -9.33 -6.02 4.52
CA ARG A 90 -9.80 -5.25 5.68
C ARG A 90 -10.02 -3.77 5.35
N ALA A 91 -9.09 -3.17 4.62
CA ALA A 91 -9.17 -1.75 4.27
C ALA A 91 -10.33 -1.44 3.31
N VAL A 92 -10.69 -2.38 2.43
CA VAL A 92 -11.72 -2.16 1.39
C VAL A 92 -13.10 -2.73 1.72
N ILE A 93 -13.24 -3.57 2.76
CA ILE A 93 -14.52 -4.24 3.08
C ILE A 93 -15.67 -3.27 3.34
N SER A 94 -15.38 -2.07 3.84
CA SER A 94 -16.38 -1.02 4.11
C SER A 94 -16.77 -0.19 2.89
N ASP A 95 -16.27 -0.52 1.69
CA ASP A 95 -16.43 0.27 0.45
C ASP A 95 -16.09 1.75 0.65
N PRO A 96 -14.83 2.07 1.04
CA PRO A 96 -14.43 3.44 1.33
C PRO A 96 -14.43 4.31 0.05
N LYS A 97 -14.52 5.63 0.23
CA LYS A 97 -14.32 6.60 -0.86
C LYS A 97 -12.85 6.99 -1.04
N LEU A 98 -12.08 6.86 0.03
CA LEU A 98 -10.63 7.09 0.05
C LEU A 98 -9.94 5.88 0.67
N LEU A 99 -8.96 5.32 -0.03
CA LEU A 99 -8.10 4.26 0.45
C LEU A 99 -6.70 4.84 0.67
N ILE A 100 -6.17 4.69 1.88
CA ILE A 100 -4.81 5.10 2.24
C ILE A 100 -4.01 3.82 2.48
N LEU A 101 -2.89 3.69 1.78
CA LEU A 101 -1.99 2.55 1.83
C LEU A 101 -0.60 3.02 2.28
N ASP A 102 -0.06 2.38 3.31
CA ASP A 102 1.27 2.66 3.82
C ASP A 102 2.21 1.50 3.48
N GLU A 103 3.18 1.76 2.60
CA GLU A 103 4.14 0.78 2.08
C GLU A 103 3.51 -0.55 1.63
N PRO A 104 2.51 -0.54 0.73
CA PRO A 104 1.71 -1.72 0.42
C PRO A 104 2.45 -2.81 -0.36
N ALA A 105 3.62 -2.52 -0.93
CA ALA A 105 4.44 -3.47 -1.67
C ALA A 105 5.70 -3.92 -0.92
N ASN A 106 5.89 -3.53 0.36
CA ASN A 106 7.03 -3.97 1.14
C ASN A 106 6.97 -5.47 1.44
N PHE A 107 8.12 -6.15 1.33
CA PHE A 107 8.30 -7.56 1.67
C PHE A 107 7.51 -8.55 0.82
N VAL A 108 7.13 -8.18 -0.41
CA VAL A 108 6.44 -9.07 -1.35
C VAL A 108 7.29 -9.37 -2.57
N ASP A 109 7.02 -10.51 -3.20
CA ASP A 109 7.67 -10.87 -4.44
C ASP A 109 7.10 -10.07 -5.64
N ASN A 110 7.86 -10.00 -6.73
CA ASN A 110 7.48 -9.26 -7.95
C ASN A 110 6.16 -9.72 -8.57
N LYS A 111 5.74 -10.98 -8.33
CA LYS A 111 4.47 -11.51 -8.85
C LYS A 111 3.30 -10.92 -8.08
N PHE A 112 3.40 -10.92 -6.75
CA PHE A 112 2.37 -10.34 -5.90
C PHE A 112 2.27 -8.82 -6.08
N GLU A 113 3.40 -8.14 -6.24
CA GLU A 113 3.42 -6.71 -6.50
C GLU A 113 2.61 -6.33 -7.75
N LYS A 114 2.78 -7.05 -8.85
CA LYS A 114 1.99 -6.83 -10.09
C LYS A 114 0.49 -7.08 -9.86
N GLU A 115 0.13 -8.11 -9.09
CA GLU A 115 -1.27 -8.39 -8.74
C GLU A 115 -1.86 -7.29 -7.87
N LEU A 116 -1.10 -6.78 -6.89
CA LEU A 116 -1.49 -5.67 -6.04
C LEU A 116 -1.81 -4.42 -6.88
N TYR A 117 -0.88 -4.00 -7.75
CA TYR A 117 -1.08 -2.81 -8.58
C TYR A 117 -2.27 -2.96 -9.53
N ARG A 118 -2.50 -4.14 -10.09
CA ARG A 118 -3.70 -4.41 -10.90
C ARG A 118 -4.97 -4.22 -10.05
N THR A 119 -5.00 -4.80 -8.85
CA THR A 119 -6.13 -4.66 -7.93
C THR A 119 -6.36 -3.18 -7.55
N LEU A 120 -5.29 -2.43 -7.27
CA LEU A 120 -5.38 -1.00 -6.98
C LEU A 120 -5.90 -0.20 -8.17
N HIS A 121 -5.51 -0.54 -9.39
CA HIS A 121 -6.05 0.09 -10.59
C HIS A 121 -7.57 -0.13 -10.74
N GLU A 122 -8.03 -1.35 -10.52
CA GLU A 122 -9.47 -1.68 -10.51
C GLU A 122 -10.22 -0.92 -9.42
N LEU A 123 -9.68 -0.87 -8.19
CA LEU A 123 -10.26 -0.12 -7.08
C LEU A 123 -10.32 1.38 -7.35
N ASN A 124 -9.32 1.94 -8.05
CA ASN A 124 -9.25 3.38 -8.37
C ASN A 124 -10.36 3.86 -9.31
N THR A 125 -11.12 2.96 -9.93
CA THR A 125 -12.31 3.32 -10.72
C THR A 125 -13.47 3.81 -9.87
N ARG A 126 -13.52 3.41 -8.58
CA ARG A 126 -14.63 3.68 -7.65
C ARG A 126 -14.23 4.42 -6.38
N MET A 127 -12.95 4.51 -6.08
CA MET A 127 -12.44 5.21 -4.89
C MET A 127 -11.14 5.94 -5.21
N ALA A 128 -10.87 7.02 -4.47
CA ALA A 128 -9.56 7.67 -4.50
C ALA A 128 -8.55 6.82 -3.72
N ILE A 129 -7.30 6.76 -4.21
CA ILE A 129 -6.22 6.01 -3.56
C ILE A 129 -5.06 6.96 -3.30
N VAL A 130 -4.58 6.96 -2.06
CA VAL A 130 -3.32 7.59 -1.64
C VAL A 130 -2.39 6.49 -1.18
N MET A 131 -1.21 6.43 -1.76
CA MET A 131 -0.19 5.44 -1.44
C MET A 131 1.06 6.16 -0.94
N VAL A 132 1.58 5.74 0.21
CA VAL A 132 2.88 6.16 0.72
C VAL A 132 3.88 5.07 0.39
N SER A 133 5.01 5.44 -0.18
CA SER A 133 6.09 4.50 -0.44
C SER A 133 7.42 5.25 -0.62
N HIS A 134 8.50 4.55 -0.37
CA HIS A 134 9.86 5.01 -0.62
C HIS A 134 10.45 4.46 -1.94
N ASP A 135 9.76 3.51 -2.60
CA ASP A 135 10.17 2.98 -3.91
C ASP A 135 9.56 3.80 -5.05
N ILE A 136 10.31 4.81 -5.49
CA ILE A 136 9.88 5.69 -6.58
C ILE A 136 9.87 4.96 -7.93
N GLY A 137 10.75 3.98 -8.14
CA GLY A 137 10.91 3.29 -9.42
C GLY A 137 9.63 2.59 -9.84
N THR A 138 9.01 1.87 -8.93
CA THR A 138 7.78 1.10 -9.20
C THR A 138 6.54 1.97 -9.20
N ILE A 139 6.47 2.96 -8.30
CA ILE A 139 5.28 3.80 -8.12
C ILE A 139 5.00 4.67 -9.35
N THR A 140 6.02 5.23 -10.00
CA THR A 140 5.84 6.14 -11.14
C THR A 140 5.06 5.50 -12.28
N SER A 141 5.10 4.17 -12.43
CA SER A 141 4.34 3.46 -13.46
C SER A 141 2.85 3.30 -13.15
N VAL A 142 2.43 3.49 -11.88
CA VAL A 142 1.10 3.13 -11.39
C VAL A 142 0.26 4.34 -10.99
N VAL A 143 0.91 5.40 -10.48
CA VAL A 143 0.22 6.59 -9.96
C VAL A 143 -0.04 7.64 -11.04
N LYS A 144 -1.01 8.52 -10.78
CA LYS A 144 -1.35 9.64 -11.66
C LYS A 144 -0.63 10.93 -11.27
N GLU A 145 -0.41 11.11 -9.97
CA GLU A 145 0.22 12.29 -9.38
C GLU A 145 1.17 11.85 -8.26
N ILE A 146 2.22 12.61 -8.05
CA ILE A 146 3.23 12.36 -7.02
C ILE A 146 3.29 13.56 -6.08
N VAL A 147 3.34 13.29 -4.78
CA VAL A 147 3.59 14.29 -3.75
C VAL A 147 4.89 13.91 -3.03
N CYS A 148 5.94 14.67 -3.26
CA CYS A 148 7.21 14.50 -2.57
C CYS A 148 7.18 15.25 -1.23
N VAL A 149 7.55 14.55 -0.16
CA VAL A 149 7.62 15.10 1.19
C VAL A 149 9.04 14.96 1.73
N ASN A 150 9.79 16.08 1.78
CA ASN A 150 11.10 16.16 2.42
C ASN A 150 11.24 17.57 3.01
N ARG A 151 11.01 17.76 4.31
CA ARG A 151 10.94 19.08 5.01
C ARG A 151 9.98 20.08 4.35
N ARG A 152 9.77 19.97 3.06
CA ARG A 152 8.81 20.73 2.23
C ARG A 152 7.92 19.75 1.47
N VAL A 153 6.77 20.22 1.04
CA VAL A 153 5.80 19.40 0.28
C VAL A 153 5.72 19.96 -1.13
N HIS A 154 5.97 19.10 -2.11
CA HIS A 154 5.89 19.44 -3.53
C HIS A 154 4.94 18.48 -4.25
N ARG A 155 3.93 19.00 -4.93
CA ARG A 155 2.97 18.23 -5.70
C ARG A 155 3.32 18.30 -7.18
N HIS A 156 3.49 17.14 -7.78
CA HIS A 156 3.64 16.95 -9.22
C HIS A 156 2.33 16.43 -9.79
N ARG A 157 1.76 17.16 -10.76
CA ARG A 157 0.53 16.73 -11.47
C ARG A 157 0.84 15.72 -12.58
N SER A 158 1.91 14.97 -12.43
CA SER A 158 2.39 13.97 -13.37
C SER A 158 3.04 12.83 -12.58
N ASN A 159 3.07 11.66 -13.16
CA ASN A 159 3.85 10.51 -12.69
C ASN A 159 5.30 10.52 -13.20
N VAL A 160 5.68 11.50 -14.02
CA VAL A 160 7.04 11.66 -14.54
C VAL A 160 7.77 12.68 -13.68
N LEU A 161 8.86 12.25 -13.05
CA LEU A 161 9.79 13.11 -12.32
C LEU A 161 11.01 13.38 -13.22
N THR A 162 11.35 14.66 -13.42
CA THR A 162 12.55 15.05 -14.16
C THR A 162 13.74 15.13 -13.22
N GLU A 163 14.97 14.94 -13.74
CA GLU A 163 16.20 15.10 -12.95
C GLU A 163 16.29 16.48 -12.29
N GLU A 164 15.86 17.54 -12.98
CA GLU A 164 15.83 18.88 -12.44
C GLU A 164 14.92 19.01 -11.23
N GLN A 165 13.76 18.35 -11.27
CA GLN A 165 12.83 18.29 -10.14
C GLN A 165 13.44 17.53 -8.98
N LEU A 166 14.11 16.41 -9.20
CA LEU A 166 14.77 15.64 -8.15
C LEU A 166 15.90 16.41 -7.47
N ARG A 167 16.73 17.13 -8.24
CA ARG A 167 17.81 17.99 -7.71
C ARG A 167 17.27 19.14 -6.86
N ASN A 168 16.17 19.76 -7.29
CA ASN A 168 15.55 20.89 -6.57
C ASN A 168 14.92 20.48 -5.23
N TYR A 169 14.69 19.19 -5.00
CA TYR A 169 14.05 18.68 -3.78
C TYR A 169 15.02 18.11 -2.75
N ASP A 170 16.34 18.22 -3.01
CA ASP A 170 17.35 17.59 -2.13
C ASP A 170 17.03 16.10 -1.91
N CYS A 171 16.50 15.46 -2.95
CA CYS A 171 16.11 14.07 -2.92
C CYS A 171 17.36 13.24 -3.24
N PRO A 172 17.80 12.32 -2.37
CA PRO A 172 19.04 11.55 -2.56
C PRO A 172 18.89 10.45 -3.62
N ILE A 173 18.01 10.64 -4.59
CA ILE A 173 17.69 9.65 -5.61
C ILE A 173 18.26 10.11 -6.95
N GLN A 174 19.23 9.36 -7.48
CA GLN A 174 19.65 9.49 -8.87
C GLN A 174 18.82 8.54 -9.73
N LEU A 175 18.12 9.10 -10.73
CA LEU A 175 17.49 8.31 -11.79
C LEU A 175 18.53 7.98 -12.84
N VAL A 176 18.96 6.73 -12.90
CA VAL A 176 19.76 6.22 -14.02
C VAL A 176 18.82 5.59 -15.02
N SER A 177 18.62 6.23 -16.17
CA SER A 177 17.84 5.66 -17.26
C SER A 177 18.75 4.95 -18.26
N HIS A 178 18.66 3.64 -18.35
CA HIS A 178 19.20 2.86 -19.45
C HIS A 178 18.04 2.48 -20.38
N GLY A 179 17.84 3.24 -21.45
CA GLY A 179 16.74 3.05 -22.40
C GLY A 179 15.41 3.64 -21.94
N HIS A 180 14.30 3.00 -22.32
CA HIS A 180 12.94 3.51 -22.05
C HIS A 180 12.40 3.20 -20.63
N ILE A 181 13.18 2.56 -19.79
CA ILE A 181 12.78 2.20 -18.41
C ILE A 181 13.73 2.91 -17.43
N PRO A 182 13.24 3.86 -16.61
CA PRO A 182 14.05 4.47 -15.56
C PRO A 182 14.31 3.45 -14.44
N HIS A 183 15.57 3.35 -14.02
CA HIS A 183 15.98 2.60 -12.83
C HIS A 183 16.42 3.59 -11.75
N THR A 184 16.08 3.30 -10.51
CA THR A 184 16.49 4.11 -9.36
C THR A 184 17.79 3.55 -8.79
N VAL A 185 18.83 4.39 -8.68
CA VAL A 185 20.09 4.05 -8.01
C VAL A 185 20.24 4.98 -6.81
N LEU A 186 20.48 4.40 -5.62
CA LEU A 186 20.80 5.17 -4.42
C LEU A 186 22.24 5.69 -4.52
N GLU A 187 22.45 6.96 -4.22
CA GLU A 187 23.80 7.51 -4.09
C GLU A 187 24.54 6.82 -2.92
N HIS A 188 25.82 6.50 -3.16
CA HIS A 188 26.71 6.01 -2.12
C HIS A 188 26.86 7.06 -1.02
N HIS A 189 26.67 6.65 0.24
CA HIS A 189 27.10 7.43 1.37
C HIS A 189 28.65 7.61 1.31
N PRO A 190 29.17 8.83 1.49
CA PRO A 190 30.61 9.04 1.61
C PRO A 190 31.08 8.44 2.95
N GLY A 191 31.51 7.18 2.96
CA GLY A 191 31.98 6.52 4.18
C GLY A 191 32.43 5.08 4.04
N ASP A 192 31.96 4.35 3.04
CA ASP A 192 32.35 2.94 2.89
C ASP A 192 33.27 2.75 1.68
N GLY A 193 34.57 2.86 1.98
CA GLY A 193 35.60 2.34 1.09
C GLY A 193 35.51 0.84 1.04
N CYS A 194 35.04 0.28 -0.07
CA CYS A 194 35.47 -1.05 -0.54
C CYS A 194 34.84 -1.33 -1.90
N CYS A 195 35.69 -1.44 -2.87
CA CYS A 195 35.83 -2.41 -3.94
C CYS A 195 36.44 -1.74 -5.16
N ASP A 196 37.75 -1.60 -5.12
CA ASP A 196 38.61 -1.65 -6.31
C ASP A 196 38.34 -2.99 -7.01
N HIS A 197 37.82 -2.94 -8.20
CA HIS A 197 37.99 -3.97 -9.20
C HIS A 197 38.68 -3.37 -10.41
N ASP A 198 40.02 -3.22 -10.25
CA ASP A 198 40.95 -3.26 -11.34
C ASP A 198 41.07 -4.67 -11.88
N SER A 199 41.32 -4.75 -13.19
CA SER A 199 41.85 -5.88 -13.95
C SER A 199 40.86 -6.94 -14.42
N VAL A 200 40.56 -6.90 -15.72
CA VAL A 200 41.07 -7.98 -16.62
C VAL A 200 41.09 -7.47 -18.06
N ARG A 201 42.22 -7.71 -18.65
CA ARG A 201 42.63 -7.57 -20.05
C ARG A 201 41.67 -8.20 -21.06
#